data_438f4f7697f6b9c4d031da83ee187bae
#
_entry.id   438f4f7697f6b9c4d031da83ee187bae
#
_cell.length_a   1.000
_cell.length_b   1.000
_cell.length_c   1.000
_cell.angle_alpha   90.00
_cell.angle_beta   90.00
_cell.angle_gamma   90.00
#
_symmetry.space_group_name_H-M   'P 1'
#
loop_
_entity.id
_entity.type
_entity.pdbx_description
1 polymer ?
#
loop_
_entity_poly.entity_id
_entity_poly.type
_entity_poly.pdbx_seq_one_letter_code
_entity_poly.pdbx_strand_id
1 'polypeptide(L)'
;MKLARFRVNEWESYGLVEGAEVRAIRGSIFGEHTISQATYPLERVKLLPPTDPTSFWAVGLNYAAHVAHQEGALDAERIRREAGVFRPWLKGISCIIGHADPIVLPPEADYVHYEGELVIVIGRPARRVTPEEARHFILGYTCANDVSGEGSWSKDLTNWRRKGSDTFGPVGPWIETEVDPHRLEIITRLNGKEHDRGSTSGMTHDCYAIVSGISQFATLHPGDLILTGAPGAVEALHPGDVVEIEIPGIGTLRNPVVSEEDEVS
;
A
#
# COMPACT_ATOMS: atom_id res chain seq x y z
N MET A 1 0.97 7.42 -16.51
CA MET A 1 -0.50 7.70 -16.53
C MET A 1 -1.10 7.35 -15.17
N LYS A 2 -2.01 8.19 -14.65
CA LYS A 2 -2.68 7.95 -13.37
C LYS A 2 -4.02 7.26 -13.59
N LEU A 3 -4.13 6.01 -13.16
CA LEU A 3 -5.31 5.18 -13.31
C LEU A 3 -6.03 5.03 -11.98
N ALA A 4 -7.21 5.65 -11.83
CA ALA A 4 -8.03 5.54 -10.62
C ALA A 4 -9.16 4.54 -10.81
N ARG A 5 -9.52 3.81 -9.75
CA ARG A 5 -10.81 3.16 -9.63
C ARG A 5 -11.71 4.10 -8.82
N PHE A 6 -12.89 4.38 -9.32
CA PHE A 6 -13.76 5.38 -8.71
C PHE A 6 -15.24 5.01 -8.80
N ARG A 7 -16.04 5.60 -7.90
CA ARG A 7 -17.49 5.46 -7.86
C ARG A 7 -18.17 6.83 -7.98
N VAL A 8 -19.19 6.88 -8.82
CA VAL A 8 -20.14 8.00 -8.92
C VAL A 8 -21.55 7.43 -8.74
N ASN A 9 -22.25 7.83 -7.69
CA ASN A 9 -23.50 7.18 -7.26
C ASN A 9 -23.28 5.66 -7.10
N GLU A 10 -24.07 4.84 -7.78
CA GLU A 10 -23.96 3.37 -7.75
C GLU A 10 -23.08 2.79 -8.87
N TRP A 11 -22.46 3.63 -9.69
CA TRP A 11 -21.67 3.18 -10.82
C TRP A 11 -20.17 3.25 -10.51
N GLU A 12 -19.48 2.15 -10.72
CA GLU A 12 -18.03 2.04 -10.57
C GLU A 12 -17.33 1.92 -11.93
N SER A 13 -16.16 2.50 -12.06
CA SER A 13 -15.32 2.42 -13.23
C SER A 13 -13.85 2.66 -12.90
N TYR A 14 -13.00 2.29 -13.84
CA TYR A 14 -11.66 2.86 -13.93
C TYR A 14 -11.69 4.17 -14.71
N GLY A 15 -10.71 5.02 -14.46
CA GLY A 15 -10.55 6.28 -15.18
C GLY A 15 -9.12 6.79 -15.19
N LEU A 16 -8.82 7.58 -16.23
CA LEU A 16 -7.59 8.33 -16.36
C LEU A 16 -7.73 9.66 -15.60
N VAL A 17 -6.85 9.88 -14.63
CA VAL A 17 -6.81 11.14 -13.85
C VAL A 17 -5.97 12.16 -14.60
N GLU A 18 -6.55 13.32 -14.89
CA GLU A 18 -5.94 14.46 -15.56
C GLU A 18 -6.25 15.75 -14.80
N GLY A 19 -5.27 16.27 -14.07
CA GLY A 19 -5.50 17.45 -13.21
C GLY A 19 -6.52 17.16 -12.11
N ALA A 20 -7.61 17.93 -12.09
CA ALA A 20 -8.70 17.82 -11.11
C ALA A 20 -9.89 16.95 -11.59
N GLU A 21 -9.70 16.19 -12.66
CA GLU A 21 -10.75 15.41 -13.30
C GLU A 21 -10.34 13.96 -13.49
N VAL A 22 -11.33 13.06 -13.58
CA VAL A 22 -11.14 11.67 -13.99
C VAL A 22 -12.01 11.36 -15.21
N ARG A 23 -11.40 10.87 -16.29
CA ARG A 23 -12.08 10.40 -17.49
C ARG A 23 -12.29 8.90 -17.43
N ALA A 24 -13.55 8.48 -17.55
CA ALA A 24 -13.90 7.07 -17.46
C ALA A 24 -13.24 6.23 -18.55
N ILE A 25 -12.82 5.04 -18.19
CA ILE A 25 -12.27 4.01 -19.08
C ILE A 25 -13.33 2.97 -19.37
N ARG A 26 -13.46 2.56 -20.65
CA ARG A 26 -14.25 1.42 -21.08
C ARG A 26 -13.32 0.25 -21.41
N GLY A 27 -13.60 -0.92 -20.87
CA GLY A 27 -12.74 -2.10 -20.98
C GLY A 27 -11.92 -2.33 -19.69
N SER A 28 -10.78 -2.97 -19.81
CA SER A 28 -9.96 -3.36 -18.68
C SER A 28 -8.63 -2.62 -18.67
N ILE A 29 -8.24 -2.02 -17.55
CA ILE A 29 -6.88 -1.44 -17.39
C ILE A 29 -5.77 -2.49 -17.50
N PHE A 30 -6.10 -3.76 -17.41
CA PHE A 30 -5.18 -4.89 -17.58
C PHE A 30 -5.19 -5.47 -19.01
N GLY A 31 -5.93 -4.86 -19.94
CA GLY A 31 -6.09 -5.33 -21.31
C GLY A 31 -6.49 -4.20 -22.25
N GLU A 32 -7.29 -4.54 -23.26
CA GLU A 32 -7.78 -3.54 -24.21
C GLU A 32 -8.79 -2.61 -23.55
N HIS A 33 -8.57 -1.31 -23.70
CA HIS A 33 -9.45 -0.29 -23.20
C HIS A 33 -9.45 0.97 -24.06
N THR A 34 -10.47 1.78 -23.87
CA THR A 34 -10.60 3.10 -24.51
C THR A 34 -10.98 4.14 -23.47
N ILE A 35 -10.44 5.36 -23.61
CA ILE A 35 -10.79 6.49 -22.76
C ILE A 35 -12.10 7.10 -23.29
N SER A 36 -13.09 7.17 -22.43
CA SER A 36 -14.41 7.73 -22.73
C SER A 36 -14.38 9.26 -22.78
N GLN A 37 -15.44 9.86 -23.35
CA GLN A 37 -15.66 11.31 -23.23
C GLN A 37 -16.28 11.72 -21.88
N ALA A 38 -16.75 10.75 -21.08
CA ALA A 38 -17.34 11.03 -19.77
C ALA A 38 -16.25 11.42 -18.78
N THR A 39 -16.38 12.63 -18.22
CA THR A 39 -15.44 13.25 -17.28
C THR A 39 -16.16 13.61 -16.00
N TYR A 40 -15.51 13.43 -14.88
CA TYR A 40 -16.03 13.73 -13.55
C TYR A 40 -15.00 14.51 -12.74
N PRO A 41 -15.39 15.58 -12.00
CA PRO A 41 -14.49 16.23 -11.03
C PRO A 41 -14.04 15.24 -9.97
N LEU A 42 -12.74 15.18 -9.65
CA LEU A 42 -12.19 14.27 -8.63
C LEU A 42 -12.84 14.48 -7.24
N GLU A 43 -13.18 15.72 -6.91
CA GLU A 43 -13.87 16.07 -5.65
C GLU A 43 -15.30 15.52 -5.53
N ARG A 44 -15.90 15.06 -6.64
CA ARG A 44 -17.26 14.52 -6.70
C ARG A 44 -17.34 13.02 -6.90
N VAL A 45 -16.21 12.36 -6.90
CA VAL A 45 -16.12 10.91 -7.00
C VAL A 45 -15.56 10.32 -5.71
N LYS A 46 -15.99 9.13 -5.33
CA LYS A 46 -15.31 8.35 -4.32
C LYS A 46 -14.18 7.56 -5.00
N LEU A 47 -12.94 7.81 -4.60
CA LEU A 47 -11.82 6.96 -4.99
C LEU A 47 -11.89 5.65 -4.19
N LEU A 48 -11.85 4.53 -4.92
CA LEU A 48 -11.86 3.18 -4.37
C LEU A 48 -10.42 2.65 -4.29
N PRO A 49 -10.19 1.54 -3.56
CA PRO A 49 -8.92 0.81 -3.71
C PRO A 49 -8.58 0.61 -5.18
N PRO A 50 -7.32 0.81 -5.60
CA PRO A 50 -6.96 0.86 -7.02
C PRO A 50 -7.28 -0.42 -7.80
N THR A 51 -7.37 -1.56 -7.09
CA THR A 51 -7.71 -2.87 -7.67
C THR A 51 -8.54 -3.69 -6.67
N ASP A 52 -9.13 -4.80 -7.15
CA ASP A 52 -9.65 -5.89 -6.32
C ASP A 52 -8.67 -7.06 -6.45
N PRO A 53 -7.65 -7.16 -5.61
CA PRO A 53 -6.60 -8.15 -5.76
C PRO A 53 -7.09 -9.55 -5.38
N THR A 54 -6.50 -10.59 -5.99
CA THR A 54 -6.65 -11.97 -5.54
C THR A 54 -5.65 -12.33 -4.44
N SER A 55 -4.54 -11.59 -4.37
CA SER A 55 -3.57 -11.68 -3.28
C SER A 55 -2.99 -10.31 -2.93
N PHE A 56 -2.75 -10.12 -1.63
CA PHE A 56 -2.10 -8.93 -1.09
C PHE A 56 -0.84 -9.36 -0.34
N TRP A 57 0.31 -9.10 -0.95
CA TRP A 57 1.61 -9.45 -0.42
C TRP A 57 2.24 -8.28 0.32
N ALA A 58 3.10 -8.60 1.28
CA ALA A 58 3.96 -7.62 1.94
C ALA A 58 5.37 -8.18 2.11
N VAL A 59 6.38 -7.31 2.12
CA VAL A 59 7.78 -7.68 2.33
C VAL A 59 8.30 -6.99 3.58
N GLY A 60 8.54 -7.75 4.63
CA GLY A 60 9.05 -7.22 5.89
C GLY A 60 10.55 -6.92 5.86
N LEU A 61 10.97 -5.92 6.68
CA LEU A 61 12.38 -5.56 6.93
C LEU A 61 13.20 -5.28 5.65
N ASN A 62 12.58 -4.68 4.65
CA ASN A 62 13.20 -4.43 3.35
C ASN A 62 14.04 -3.14 3.27
N TYR A 63 14.14 -2.39 4.38
CA TYR A 63 14.96 -1.17 4.45
C TYR A 63 15.92 -1.23 5.62
N ALA A 64 17.22 -1.04 5.35
CA ALA A 64 18.24 -1.03 6.40
C ALA A 64 18.03 0.07 7.44
N ALA A 65 17.51 1.24 7.04
CA ALA A 65 17.19 2.33 7.95
C ALA A 65 16.08 1.94 8.94
N HIS A 66 15.02 1.28 8.47
CA HIS A 66 13.94 0.77 9.33
C HIS A 66 14.47 -0.26 10.34
N VAL A 67 15.35 -1.17 9.89
CA VAL A 67 16.02 -2.13 10.77
C VAL A 67 16.80 -1.43 11.88
N ALA A 68 17.53 -0.36 11.56
CA ALA A 68 18.29 0.41 12.54
C ALA A 68 17.40 1.11 13.59
N HIS A 69 16.23 1.60 13.20
CA HIS A 69 15.25 2.17 14.15
C HIS A 69 14.68 1.14 15.11
N GLN A 70 14.63 -0.12 14.71
CA GLN A 70 14.16 -1.23 15.56
C GLN A 70 15.27 -1.87 16.40
N GLU A 71 16.53 -1.45 16.27
CA GLU A 71 17.66 -2.01 17.05
C GLU A 71 17.55 -1.79 18.56
N GLY A 72 16.73 -0.85 19.02
CA GLY A 72 16.36 -0.66 20.43
C GLY A 72 15.18 -1.52 20.91
N ALA A 73 14.54 -2.28 20.03
CA ALA A 73 13.39 -3.11 20.38
C ALA A 73 13.80 -4.39 21.12
N LEU A 74 12.83 -5.00 21.80
CA LEU A 74 13.00 -6.24 22.59
C LEU A 74 13.57 -7.44 21.78
N ASP A 75 13.65 -7.34 20.46
CA ASP A 75 14.04 -8.41 19.54
C ASP A 75 15.14 -7.98 18.54
N ALA A 76 16.01 -7.03 18.95
CA ALA A 76 17.07 -6.45 18.09
C ALA A 76 18.02 -7.52 17.50
N GLU A 77 18.30 -8.61 18.22
CA GLU A 77 19.15 -9.70 17.72
C GLU A 77 18.47 -10.49 16.59
N ARG A 78 17.16 -10.73 16.72
CA ARG A 78 16.35 -11.35 15.67
C ARG A 78 16.31 -10.44 14.44
N ILE A 79 16.02 -9.16 14.61
CA ILE A 79 15.95 -8.17 13.53
C ILE A 79 17.28 -8.13 12.75
N ARG A 80 18.42 -8.07 13.43
CA ARG A 80 19.75 -8.10 12.79
C ARG A 80 20.00 -9.38 12.00
N ARG A 81 19.65 -10.55 12.56
CA ARG A 81 19.79 -11.84 11.88
C ARG A 81 18.92 -11.94 10.64
N GLU A 82 17.78 -11.27 10.67
CA GLU A 82 16.74 -11.34 9.63
C GLU A 82 16.86 -10.23 8.58
N ALA A 83 17.66 -9.19 8.85
CA ALA A 83 17.95 -8.12 7.91
C ALA A 83 18.57 -8.69 6.62
N GLY A 84 18.02 -8.29 5.47
CA GLY A 84 18.46 -8.75 4.15
C GLY A 84 17.93 -10.13 3.72
N VAL A 85 17.19 -10.84 4.58
CA VAL A 85 16.48 -12.05 4.16
C VAL A 85 15.17 -11.67 3.47
N PHE A 86 14.96 -12.20 2.26
CA PHE A 86 13.70 -12.00 1.54
C PHE A 86 12.53 -12.67 2.26
N ARG A 87 11.55 -11.86 2.72
CA ARG A 87 10.46 -12.30 3.60
C ARG A 87 9.10 -11.81 3.12
N PRO A 88 8.60 -12.36 2.03
CA PRO A 88 7.23 -12.10 1.63
C PRO A 88 6.25 -12.86 2.53
N TRP A 89 5.10 -12.24 2.80
CA TRP A 89 4.00 -12.85 3.50
C TRP A 89 2.66 -12.31 2.94
N LEU A 90 1.57 -13.01 3.22
CA LEU A 90 0.24 -12.61 2.75
C LEU A 90 -0.46 -11.74 3.80
N LYS A 91 -0.85 -10.54 3.40
CA LYS A 91 -1.76 -9.68 4.14
C LYS A 91 -3.20 -10.01 3.75
N GLY A 92 -4.13 -9.98 4.71
CA GLY A 92 -5.54 -10.27 4.44
C GLY A 92 -6.12 -9.25 3.44
N ILE A 93 -6.77 -9.71 2.38
CA ILE A 93 -7.42 -8.79 1.42
C ILE A 93 -8.63 -8.08 2.03
N SER A 94 -9.22 -8.62 3.09
CA SER A 94 -10.32 -8.01 3.84
C SER A 94 -9.94 -6.69 4.53
N CYS A 95 -8.63 -6.48 4.79
CA CYS A 95 -8.17 -5.26 5.42
C CYS A 95 -8.08 -4.06 4.48
N ILE A 96 -8.25 -4.27 3.16
CA ILE A 96 -8.04 -3.22 2.15
C ILE A 96 -9.14 -2.17 2.21
N ILE A 97 -8.71 -0.91 2.32
CA ILE A 97 -9.56 0.28 2.21
C ILE A 97 -8.94 1.28 1.22
N GLY A 98 -9.75 2.20 0.72
CA GLY A 98 -9.33 3.21 -0.24
C GLY A 98 -8.95 4.55 0.39
N HIS A 99 -8.70 5.52 -0.49
CA HIS A 99 -8.48 6.91 -0.11
C HIS A 99 -9.71 7.49 0.60
N ALA A 100 -9.47 8.17 1.71
CA ALA A 100 -10.46 8.80 2.60
C ALA A 100 -11.39 7.83 3.35
N ASP A 101 -11.23 6.51 3.21
CA ASP A 101 -11.90 5.55 4.09
C ASP A 101 -11.25 5.59 5.49
N PRO A 102 -12.00 5.38 6.59
CA PRO A 102 -11.45 5.43 7.93
C PRO A 102 -10.58 4.20 8.25
N ILE A 103 -9.47 4.43 8.95
CA ILE A 103 -8.75 3.38 9.68
C ILE A 103 -9.45 3.22 11.03
N VAL A 104 -10.00 2.04 11.29
CA VAL A 104 -10.75 1.75 12.52
C VAL A 104 -9.82 1.05 13.51
N LEU A 105 -9.65 1.65 14.68
CA LEU A 105 -8.83 1.08 15.75
C LEU A 105 -9.67 0.12 16.58
N PRO A 106 -9.33 -1.19 16.65
CA PRO A 106 -10.05 -2.14 17.50
C PRO A 106 -9.82 -1.84 18.99
N PRO A 107 -10.82 -2.06 19.86
CA PRO A 107 -10.76 -1.68 21.27
C PRO A 107 -9.68 -2.45 22.06
N GLU A 108 -9.27 -3.62 21.58
CA GLU A 108 -8.21 -4.42 22.21
C GLU A 108 -6.81 -3.95 21.83
N ALA A 109 -6.66 -3.01 20.87
CA ALA A 109 -5.36 -2.59 20.40
C ALA A 109 -4.67 -1.63 21.36
N ASP A 110 -3.62 -2.11 22.04
CA ASP A 110 -2.81 -1.29 22.94
C ASP A 110 -1.99 -0.22 22.19
N TYR A 111 -1.54 -0.55 20.98
CA TYR A 111 -0.70 0.33 20.15
C TYR A 111 -0.91 -0.02 18.68
N VAL A 112 -1.33 0.95 17.89
CA VAL A 112 -1.44 0.85 16.42
C VAL A 112 -0.60 1.96 15.81
N HIS A 113 0.17 1.64 14.77
CA HIS A 113 1.02 2.60 14.08
C HIS A 113 0.89 2.50 12.57
N TYR A 114 1.31 3.57 11.89
CA TYR A 114 1.41 3.61 10.44
C TYR A 114 2.74 3.05 9.94
N GLU A 115 2.77 2.57 8.70
CA GLU A 115 3.96 2.27 7.91
C GLU A 115 3.71 2.69 6.46
N GLY A 116 4.24 3.86 6.06
CA GLY A 116 4.10 4.37 4.69
C GLY A 116 4.95 3.57 3.70
N GLU A 117 4.33 3.08 2.63
CA GLU A 117 4.99 2.18 1.68
C GLU A 117 4.66 2.49 0.21
N LEU A 118 5.61 2.15 -0.67
CA LEU A 118 5.34 1.95 -2.08
C LEU A 118 4.66 0.59 -2.29
N VAL A 119 3.69 0.54 -3.21
CA VAL A 119 3.01 -0.71 -3.60
C VAL A 119 3.23 -0.98 -5.08
N ILE A 120 3.60 -2.21 -5.40
CA ILE A 120 3.65 -2.72 -6.77
C ILE A 120 2.25 -3.24 -7.14
N VAL A 121 1.75 -2.84 -8.30
CA VAL A 121 0.50 -3.35 -8.88
C VAL A 121 0.84 -4.26 -10.05
N ILE A 122 0.44 -5.53 -9.98
CA ILE A 122 0.70 -6.50 -11.04
C ILE A 122 -0.23 -6.24 -12.22
N GLY A 123 0.33 -6.25 -13.43
CA GLY A 123 -0.40 -5.98 -14.67
C GLY A 123 -0.67 -7.22 -15.54
N ARG A 124 0.14 -8.27 -15.39
CA ARG A 124 0.05 -9.51 -16.17
C ARG A 124 0.37 -10.71 -15.29
N PRO A 125 -0.16 -11.92 -15.61
CA PRO A 125 0.16 -13.12 -14.85
C PRO A 125 1.68 -13.37 -14.81
N ALA A 126 2.29 -13.37 -13.62
CA ALA A 126 3.73 -13.57 -13.44
C ALA A 126 3.99 -14.88 -12.69
N ARG A 127 4.73 -15.78 -13.32
CA ARG A 127 5.13 -17.06 -12.74
C ARG A 127 6.54 -17.42 -13.19
N ARG A 128 7.46 -17.59 -12.24
CA ARG A 128 8.88 -17.90 -12.46
C ARG A 128 9.61 -16.89 -13.35
N VAL A 129 9.30 -15.60 -13.19
CA VAL A 129 9.95 -14.53 -13.94
C VAL A 129 11.30 -14.16 -13.32
N THR A 130 12.26 -13.75 -14.12
CA THR A 130 13.54 -13.21 -13.64
C THR A 130 13.38 -11.75 -13.22
N PRO A 131 14.31 -11.16 -12.43
CA PRO A 131 14.25 -9.75 -12.09
C PRO A 131 14.22 -8.83 -13.33
N GLU A 132 14.97 -9.17 -14.39
CA GLU A 132 15.04 -8.41 -15.63
C GLU A 132 13.71 -8.41 -16.39
N GLU A 133 12.97 -9.52 -16.31
CA GLU A 133 11.64 -9.66 -16.92
C GLU A 133 10.54 -8.99 -16.09
N ALA A 134 10.70 -8.94 -14.76
CA ALA A 134 9.65 -8.54 -13.80
C ALA A 134 8.98 -7.20 -14.15
N ARG A 135 9.74 -6.22 -14.66
CA ARG A 135 9.21 -4.91 -15.08
C ARG A 135 8.06 -5.00 -16.09
N HIS A 136 8.03 -6.05 -16.93
CA HIS A 136 7.01 -6.25 -17.96
C HIS A 136 5.70 -6.80 -17.42
N PHE A 137 5.71 -7.22 -16.17
CA PHE A 137 4.55 -7.78 -15.45
C PHE A 137 3.92 -6.79 -14.49
N ILE A 138 4.57 -5.66 -14.25
CA ILE A 138 4.09 -4.58 -13.39
C ILE A 138 3.25 -3.61 -14.23
N LEU A 139 2.04 -3.26 -13.74
CA LEU A 139 1.20 -2.22 -14.34
C LEU A 139 1.68 -0.82 -13.93
N GLY A 140 2.03 -0.67 -12.66
CA GLY A 140 2.44 0.59 -12.07
C GLY A 140 2.55 0.49 -10.55
N TYR A 141 2.49 1.65 -9.90
CA TYR A 141 2.75 1.79 -8.48
C TYR A 141 1.70 2.68 -7.81
N THR A 142 1.49 2.47 -6.52
CA THR A 142 0.58 3.28 -5.70
C THR A 142 1.14 3.44 -4.29
N CYS A 143 0.49 4.24 -3.45
CA CYS A 143 0.83 4.38 -2.04
C CYS A 143 0.04 3.39 -1.20
N ALA A 144 0.60 2.98 -0.05
CA ALA A 144 -0.15 2.32 1.01
C ALA A 144 0.32 2.72 2.40
N ASN A 145 -0.52 2.39 3.36
CA ASN A 145 -0.18 2.38 4.77
C ASN A 145 -0.31 0.94 5.29
N ASP A 146 0.81 0.27 5.61
CA ASP A 146 0.80 -1.05 6.24
C ASP A 146 0.52 -0.91 7.73
N VAL A 147 -0.71 -0.50 8.09
CA VAL A 147 -1.13 -0.30 9.47
C VAL A 147 -0.85 -1.55 10.30
N SER A 148 -0.24 -1.34 11.46
CA SER A 148 0.31 -2.40 12.28
C SER A 148 -0.10 -2.23 13.73
N GLY A 149 -0.60 -3.30 14.32
CA GLY A 149 -0.91 -3.36 15.73
C GLY A 149 0.17 -4.07 16.53
N GLU A 150 0.46 -3.58 17.72
CA GLU A 150 1.41 -4.17 18.66
C GLU A 150 0.70 -4.46 20.00
N GLY A 151 1.30 -5.30 20.83
CA GLY A 151 0.78 -5.61 22.15
C GLY A 151 0.41 -7.07 22.34
N SER A 152 -0.34 -7.35 23.41
CA SER A 152 -0.69 -8.72 23.79
C SER A 152 -1.66 -9.40 22.84
N TRP A 153 -2.56 -8.62 22.23
CA TRP A 153 -3.58 -9.08 21.29
C TRP A 153 -2.99 -9.47 19.92
N SER A 154 -1.86 -8.90 19.53
CA SER A 154 -1.23 -9.09 18.23
C SER A 154 -0.18 -10.20 18.21
N LYS A 155 0.01 -10.95 19.30
CA LYS A 155 0.98 -12.04 19.40
C LYS A 155 0.51 -13.27 18.64
N ASP A 156 0.57 -13.20 17.32
CA ASP A 156 0.37 -14.34 16.43
C ASP A 156 1.56 -14.53 15.49
N LEU A 157 1.79 -15.77 15.08
CA LEU A 157 2.95 -16.12 14.25
C LEU A 157 2.80 -15.71 12.78
N THR A 158 1.59 -15.38 12.34
CA THR A 158 1.25 -15.14 10.95
C THR A 158 0.95 -13.67 10.65
N ASN A 159 1.03 -12.80 11.64
CA ASN A 159 0.71 -11.37 11.55
C ASN A 159 -0.76 -11.06 11.16
N TRP A 160 -1.68 -12.04 11.18
CA TRP A 160 -3.02 -11.83 10.66
C TRP A 160 -3.82 -10.79 11.47
N ARG A 161 -3.70 -10.77 12.80
CA ARG A 161 -4.27 -9.72 13.62
C ARG A 161 -3.50 -8.41 13.50
N ARG A 162 -2.18 -8.51 13.72
CA ARG A 162 -1.27 -7.37 13.72
C ARG A 162 -1.37 -6.52 12.44
N LYS A 163 -1.46 -7.17 11.29
CA LYS A 163 -1.37 -6.56 9.97
C LYS A 163 -2.61 -6.76 9.09
N GLY A 164 -3.50 -7.69 9.46
CA GLY A 164 -4.64 -8.09 8.64
C GLY A 164 -6.00 -7.79 9.26
N SER A 165 -6.06 -7.07 10.38
CA SER A 165 -7.33 -6.55 10.93
C SER A 165 -8.02 -5.66 9.90
N ASP A 166 -9.34 -5.64 9.91
CA ASP A 166 -10.13 -4.82 9.00
C ASP A 166 -9.62 -3.37 8.99
N THR A 167 -9.62 -2.74 7.84
CA THR A 167 -9.11 -1.38 7.58
C THR A 167 -7.60 -1.17 7.71
N PHE A 168 -6.81 -2.17 8.07
CA PHE A 168 -5.35 -2.04 8.27
C PHE A 168 -4.54 -2.04 6.96
N GLY A 169 -5.21 -1.97 5.81
CA GLY A 169 -4.59 -1.95 4.48
C GLY A 169 -5.06 -0.80 3.60
N PRO A 170 -4.93 0.48 4.00
CA PRO A 170 -5.18 1.58 3.09
C PRO A 170 -4.28 1.53 1.86
N VAL A 171 -4.87 1.61 0.64
CA VAL A 171 -4.16 1.61 -0.64
C VAL A 171 -4.77 2.64 -1.59
N GLY A 172 -3.95 3.41 -2.28
CA GLY A 172 -4.39 4.39 -3.26
C GLY A 172 -3.46 5.61 -3.33
N PRO A 173 -3.91 6.75 -3.85
CA PRO A 173 -5.27 7.04 -4.36
C PRO A 173 -5.52 6.47 -5.76
N TRP A 174 -4.49 6.21 -6.55
CA TRP A 174 -4.52 5.68 -7.92
C TRP A 174 -3.21 4.96 -8.25
N ILE A 175 -3.15 4.33 -9.42
CA ILE A 175 -1.95 3.68 -9.95
C ILE A 175 -1.24 4.67 -10.87
N GLU A 176 0.05 4.94 -10.65
CA GLU A 176 0.89 5.65 -11.61
C GLU A 176 1.74 4.66 -12.39
N THR A 177 1.66 4.72 -13.72
CA THR A 177 2.31 3.75 -14.62
C THR A 177 3.70 4.20 -15.12
N GLU A 178 4.06 5.46 -14.91
CA GLU A 178 5.24 6.09 -15.55
C GLU A 178 6.19 6.73 -14.51
N VAL A 179 6.54 5.99 -13.46
CA VAL A 179 7.55 6.41 -12.48
C VAL A 179 8.70 5.42 -12.41
N ASP A 180 9.88 5.92 -12.03
CA ASP A 180 11.03 5.06 -11.69
C ASP A 180 10.88 4.62 -10.24
N PRO A 181 10.53 3.36 -9.94
CA PRO A 181 10.25 2.90 -8.58
C PRO A 181 11.49 2.92 -7.66
N HIS A 182 12.68 3.08 -8.21
CA HIS A 182 13.94 3.05 -7.45
C HIS A 182 14.42 4.43 -7.00
N ARG A 183 13.67 5.52 -7.33
CA ARG A 183 14.07 6.91 -7.06
C ARG A 183 12.92 7.75 -6.51
N LEU A 184 12.01 7.13 -5.77
CA LEU A 184 10.88 7.81 -5.17
C LEU A 184 11.17 8.14 -3.70
N GLU A 185 10.64 9.26 -3.24
CA GLU A 185 10.52 9.55 -1.81
C GLU A 185 9.20 9.03 -1.30
N ILE A 186 9.19 8.52 -0.07
CA ILE A 186 8.00 8.15 0.68
C ILE A 186 7.94 9.09 1.88
N ILE A 187 6.89 9.88 1.97
CA ILE A 187 6.72 10.90 2.99
C ILE A 187 5.47 10.56 3.79
N THR A 188 5.61 10.41 5.10
CA THR A 188 4.48 10.19 5.99
C THR A 188 4.20 11.44 6.81
N ARG A 189 2.93 11.87 6.81
CA ARG A 189 2.45 12.95 7.68
C ARG A 189 1.35 12.45 8.59
N LEU A 190 1.38 12.95 9.82
CA LEU A 190 0.32 12.78 10.80
C LEU A 190 -0.19 14.17 11.17
N ASN A 191 -1.50 14.40 10.98
CA ASN A 191 -2.15 15.69 11.21
C ASN A 191 -1.49 16.87 10.45
N GLY A 192 -1.06 16.60 9.20
CA GLY A 192 -0.41 17.57 8.32
C GLY A 192 1.07 17.84 8.63
N LYS A 193 1.63 17.28 9.72
CA LYS A 193 3.05 17.40 10.08
C LYS A 193 3.82 16.21 9.52
N GLU A 194 4.94 16.47 8.85
CA GLU A 194 5.86 15.43 8.40
C GLU A 194 6.54 14.76 9.61
N HIS A 195 6.42 13.45 9.70
CA HIS A 195 7.01 12.62 10.75
C HIS A 195 8.12 11.72 10.23
N ASP A 196 8.00 11.29 8.98
CA ASP A 196 8.99 10.41 8.37
C ASP A 196 9.17 10.72 6.88
N ARG A 197 10.39 10.48 6.40
CA ARG A 197 10.76 10.58 4.99
C ARG A 197 11.84 9.56 4.68
N GLY A 198 11.59 8.73 3.69
CA GLY A 198 12.55 7.75 3.21
C GLY A 198 12.60 7.67 1.69
N SER A 199 13.52 6.89 1.16
CA SER A 199 13.69 6.73 -0.29
C SER A 199 13.65 5.27 -0.68
N THR A 200 12.95 4.96 -1.79
CA THR A 200 12.91 3.62 -2.38
C THR A 200 14.28 3.10 -2.82
N SER A 201 15.26 4.01 -3.00
CA SER A 201 16.65 3.60 -3.26
C SER A 201 17.31 2.86 -2.09
N GLY A 202 16.72 2.92 -0.90
CA GLY A 202 17.16 2.19 0.30
C GLY A 202 16.63 0.77 0.42
N MET A 203 15.85 0.28 -0.54
CA MET A 203 15.36 -1.10 -0.53
C MET A 203 16.51 -2.11 -0.61
N THR A 204 16.47 -3.14 0.23
CA THR A 204 17.39 -4.29 0.15
C THR A 204 17.05 -5.18 -1.05
N HIS A 205 15.76 -5.43 -1.26
CA HIS A 205 15.22 -6.09 -2.44
C HIS A 205 14.38 -5.08 -3.20
N ASP A 206 14.81 -4.72 -4.39
CA ASP A 206 14.08 -3.78 -5.24
C ASP A 206 12.77 -4.37 -5.76
N CYS A 207 11.94 -3.54 -6.39
CA CYS A 207 10.63 -3.94 -6.89
C CYS A 207 10.69 -5.14 -7.84
N TYR A 208 11.73 -5.25 -8.65
CA TYR A 208 11.87 -6.33 -9.63
C TYR A 208 12.31 -7.63 -8.96
N ALA A 209 13.23 -7.55 -8.02
CA ALA A 209 13.64 -8.68 -7.18
C ALA A 209 12.47 -9.22 -6.34
N ILE A 210 11.61 -8.34 -5.82
CA ILE A 210 10.40 -8.73 -5.06
C ILE A 210 9.44 -9.52 -5.95
N VAL A 211 9.06 -9.00 -7.13
CA VAL A 211 8.17 -9.70 -8.07
C VAL A 211 8.75 -11.03 -8.51
N SER A 212 10.04 -11.04 -8.88
CA SER A 212 10.75 -12.27 -9.24
C SER A 212 10.68 -13.28 -8.11
N GLY A 213 11.09 -12.89 -6.90
CA GLY A 213 11.18 -13.79 -5.74
C GLY A 213 9.84 -14.44 -5.39
N ILE A 214 8.74 -13.66 -5.33
CA ILE A 214 7.39 -14.20 -5.06
C ILE A 214 6.97 -15.13 -6.21
N SER A 215 7.19 -14.72 -7.46
CA SER A 215 6.76 -15.48 -8.64
C SER A 215 7.41 -16.85 -8.77
N GLN A 216 8.53 -17.13 -8.09
CA GLN A 216 9.17 -18.46 -8.09
C GLN A 216 8.23 -19.52 -7.48
N PHE A 217 7.40 -19.15 -6.52
CA PHE A 217 6.59 -20.10 -5.75
C PHE A 217 5.07 -19.86 -5.88
N ALA A 218 4.64 -18.62 -6.12
CA ALA A 218 3.25 -18.23 -6.30
C ALA A 218 3.03 -17.59 -7.67
N THR A 219 1.89 -17.83 -8.30
CA THR A 219 1.47 -17.06 -9.48
C THR A 219 0.87 -15.74 -9.01
N LEU A 220 1.44 -14.63 -9.47
CA LEU A 220 0.85 -13.31 -9.29
C LEU A 220 -0.13 -13.03 -10.44
N HIS A 221 -1.27 -12.45 -10.14
CA HIS A 221 -2.33 -12.15 -11.09
C HIS A 221 -2.50 -10.65 -11.32
N PRO A 222 -3.06 -10.22 -12.47
CA PRO A 222 -3.37 -8.82 -12.71
C PRO A 222 -4.24 -8.25 -11.57
N GLY A 223 -3.81 -7.11 -11.03
CA GLY A 223 -4.46 -6.47 -9.89
C GLY A 223 -3.91 -6.88 -8.53
N ASP A 224 -3.10 -7.94 -8.42
CA ASP A 224 -2.44 -8.27 -7.16
C ASP A 224 -1.52 -7.12 -6.70
N LEU A 225 -1.48 -6.93 -5.38
CA LEU A 225 -0.76 -5.85 -4.72
C LEU A 225 0.41 -6.40 -3.90
N ILE A 226 1.54 -5.69 -3.93
CA ILE A 226 2.72 -6.05 -3.15
C ILE A 226 3.26 -4.81 -2.44
N LEU A 227 3.15 -4.77 -1.12
CA LEU A 227 3.78 -3.81 -0.23
C LEU A 227 5.30 -4.07 -0.21
N THR A 228 6.11 -3.01 -0.36
CA THR A 228 7.57 -3.15 -0.54
C THR A 228 8.37 -2.96 0.74
N GLY A 229 7.71 -2.70 1.87
CA GLY A 229 8.32 -2.35 3.15
C GLY A 229 8.35 -0.85 3.40
N ALA A 230 8.40 -0.45 4.67
CA ALA A 230 8.48 0.93 5.12
C ALA A 230 9.95 1.36 5.34
N PRO A 231 10.35 2.58 4.91
CA PRO A 231 11.73 3.04 5.05
C PRO A 231 12.07 3.60 6.44
N GLY A 232 11.07 4.00 7.26
CA GLY A 232 11.33 4.91 8.33
C GLY A 232 10.74 4.59 9.69
N ALA A 233 10.68 5.65 10.52
CA ALA A 233 10.14 5.61 11.87
C ALA A 233 8.61 5.54 11.87
N VAL A 234 8.05 5.03 12.96
CA VAL A 234 6.61 4.87 13.17
C VAL A 234 6.17 5.58 14.45
N GLU A 235 4.95 6.11 14.44
CA GLU A 235 4.29 6.66 15.63
C GLU A 235 2.90 6.07 15.80
N ALA A 236 2.37 6.12 17.04
CA ALA A 236 1.02 5.66 17.35
C ALA A 236 -0.04 6.48 16.63
N LEU A 237 -1.08 5.79 16.19
CA LEU A 237 -2.33 6.37 15.69
C LEU A 237 -3.37 6.43 16.82
N HIS A 238 -4.11 7.55 16.88
CA HIS A 238 -5.18 7.76 17.83
C HIS A 238 -6.46 8.18 17.11
N PRO A 239 -7.65 7.89 17.65
CA PRO A 239 -8.90 8.40 17.11
C PRO A 239 -8.85 9.92 16.95
N GLY A 240 -9.29 10.41 15.79
CA GLY A 240 -9.22 11.82 15.40
C GLY A 240 -7.98 12.21 14.59
N ASP A 241 -6.96 11.34 14.51
CA ASP A 241 -5.81 11.56 13.65
C ASP A 241 -6.17 11.48 12.17
N VAL A 242 -5.32 12.09 11.35
CA VAL A 242 -5.32 11.95 9.90
C VAL A 242 -3.92 11.58 9.47
N VAL A 243 -3.76 10.42 8.86
CA VAL A 243 -2.49 9.96 8.31
C VAL A 243 -2.46 10.14 6.79
N GLU A 244 -1.33 10.62 6.28
CA GLU A 244 -1.10 10.83 4.85
C GLU A 244 0.21 10.17 4.43
N ILE A 245 0.13 9.36 3.38
CA ILE A 245 1.30 8.78 2.71
C ILE A 245 1.42 9.42 1.34
N GLU A 246 2.42 10.27 1.18
CA GLU A 246 2.71 10.94 -0.08
C GLU A 246 3.92 10.31 -0.76
N ILE A 247 3.77 10.00 -2.05
CA ILE A 247 4.87 9.64 -2.93
C ILE A 247 4.84 10.61 -4.10
N PRO A 248 5.75 11.61 -4.13
CA PRO A 248 5.83 12.57 -5.23
C PRO A 248 5.94 11.86 -6.59
N GLY A 249 5.12 12.29 -7.54
CA GLY A 249 4.96 11.62 -8.85
C GLY A 249 3.77 10.67 -8.89
N ILE A 250 3.45 9.98 -7.80
CA ILE A 250 2.24 9.15 -7.68
C ILE A 250 1.08 10.01 -7.16
N GLY A 251 1.06 10.29 -5.86
CA GLY A 251 -0.02 11.04 -5.21
C GLY A 251 0.05 10.95 -3.69
N THR A 252 -1.06 11.33 -3.04
CA THR A 252 -1.20 11.27 -1.58
C THR A 252 -2.39 10.40 -1.21
N LEU A 253 -2.14 9.31 -0.52
CA LEU A 253 -3.15 8.52 0.17
C LEU A 253 -3.42 9.17 1.53
N ARG A 254 -4.68 9.44 1.85
CA ARG A 254 -5.10 10.11 3.08
C ARG A 254 -6.22 9.35 3.74
N ASN A 255 -6.10 9.05 5.03
CA ASN A 255 -7.11 8.31 5.78
C ASN A 255 -7.31 8.93 7.17
N PRO A 256 -8.55 9.20 7.60
CA PRO A 256 -8.84 9.51 8.98
C PRO A 256 -8.74 8.25 9.85
N VAL A 257 -8.49 8.45 11.15
CA VAL A 257 -8.43 7.38 12.16
C VAL A 257 -9.61 7.54 13.09
N VAL A 258 -10.34 6.46 13.34
CA VAL A 258 -11.50 6.44 14.24
C VAL A 258 -11.42 5.27 15.22
N SER A 259 -12.16 5.35 16.33
CA SER A 259 -12.38 4.17 17.18
C SER A 259 -13.52 3.31 16.62
N GLU A 260 -13.52 2.02 16.90
CA GLU A 260 -14.65 1.15 16.52
C GLU A 260 -15.97 1.58 17.17
N GLU A 261 -15.91 2.16 18.37
CA GLU A 261 -17.10 2.69 19.08
C GLU A 261 -17.74 3.87 18.34
N ASP A 262 -16.94 4.70 17.65
CA ASP A 262 -17.42 5.87 16.89
C ASP A 262 -18.02 5.47 15.54
N GLU A 263 -17.63 4.34 14.96
CA GLU A 263 -18.13 3.88 13.65
C GLU A 263 -19.55 3.30 13.74
N VAL A 264 -19.92 2.76 14.89
CA VAL A 264 -21.23 2.10 15.14
C VAL A 264 -22.32 3.11 15.52
N SER A 265 -21.97 4.37 15.74
CA SER A 265 -22.88 5.44 16.14
C SER A 265 -23.38 6.25 14.97
#